data_49549bea0edee380debbbf897f3e31f9
#
_entry.id   49549bea0edee380debbbf897f3e31f9
#
_cell.length_a   1.000
_cell.length_b   1.000
_cell.length_c   1.000
_cell.angle_alpha   90.00
_cell.angle_beta   90.00
_cell.angle_gamma   90.00
#
_symmetry.space_group_name_H-M   'P 1'
#
loop_
_entity.id
_entity.type
_entity.pdbx_description
1 polymer ?
#
loop_
_entity_poly.entity_id
_entity_poly.type
_entity_poly.pdbx_seq_one_letter_code
_entity_poly.pdbx_strand_id
1 'polypeptide(L)'
;MKKKDLRSKEWFDNPKDPGLTALYLERYLNYGLKKEDLQSGKPIIGIAQSGSDLSPCNRHFQSLSKIIKDGIKEAGGVPMEFPTHPIQETGKRPTAALDRNLSYLSLVEVLYGYPIDGVILTTGCDKTTPAALMAAATVNIPSIVLSGGPMLDGTYKGKKAGSGTIIWEARKLHAKGEIDYDEFMDMAAASAPSVGHCNTMGTASSMNSIAEALGMSLTGGAIIPAPYKERENISFETGKRIVDMVHEDLTPSKIMTKKAFENAIYVASAIGASSNCPPHLTAIAKHMGIDFGIENWEKLGHDIPLLVNCQPAGEHLMEGFFKAGGIPVIMQELLKNNKLHKNV
;
A
#
# COMPACT_ATOMS: atom_id res chain seq x y z
N MET A 1 -21.23 -17.50 15.72
CA MET A 1 -20.07 -16.78 16.26
C MET A 1 -20.54 -15.62 17.13
N LYS A 2 -19.99 -15.41 18.34
CA LYS A 2 -20.28 -14.21 19.14
C LYS A 2 -19.72 -13.02 18.36
N LYS A 3 -20.56 -12.01 18.09
CA LYS A 3 -20.13 -10.74 17.47
C LYS A 3 -19.07 -10.12 18.40
N LYS A 4 -17.85 -9.89 17.90
CA LYS A 4 -16.80 -9.22 18.68
C LYS A 4 -17.27 -7.81 19.00
N ASP A 5 -17.05 -7.36 20.21
CA ASP A 5 -17.34 -5.95 20.54
C ASP A 5 -16.42 -5.01 19.75
N LEU A 6 -17.01 -3.99 19.16
CA LEU A 6 -16.27 -2.96 18.46
C LEU A 6 -15.42 -2.15 19.44
N ARG A 7 -14.17 -1.81 19.07
CA ARG A 7 -13.29 -0.94 19.86
C ARG A 7 -13.86 0.44 20.05
N SER A 8 -14.52 0.95 19.02
CA SER A 8 -15.17 2.27 19.01
C SER A 8 -16.24 2.46 20.10
N LYS A 9 -16.82 1.38 20.63
CA LYS A 9 -17.76 1.46 21.77
C LYS A 9 -17.14 2.04 23.02
N GLU A 10 -15.83 1.87 23.21
CA GLU A 10 -15.12 2.44 24.36
C GLU A 10 -15.31 3.97 24.45
N TRP A 11 -15.34 4.64 23.30
CA TRP A 11 -15.54 6.09 23.26
C TRP A 11 -17.01 6.51 23.10
N PHE A 12 -17.75 5.81 22.25
CA PHE A 12 -19.03 6.30 21.76
C PHE A 12 -20.26 5.62 22.36
N ASP A 13 -20.08 4.48 23.00
CA ASP A 13 -21.21 3.70 23.56
C ASP A 13 -20.76 2.90 24.80
N ASN A 14 -20.20 3.62 25.79
CA ASN A 14 -19.72 3.05 27.04
C ASN A 14 -20.61 3.44 28.23
N PRO A 15 -21.63 2.64 28.60
CA PRO A 15 -22.51 2.95 29.70
C PRO A 15 -21.84 2.92 31.09
N LYS A 16 -20.61 2.37 31.19
CA LYS A 16 -19.83 2.38 32.43
C LYS A 16 -19.17 3.75 32.70
N ASP A 17 -18.97 4.54 31.67
CA ASP A 17 -18.43 5.90 31.76
C ASP A 17 -19.21 6.86 30.85
N PRO A 18 -20.45 7.24 31.25
CA PRO A 18 -21.27 8.12 30.42
C PRO A 18 -20.72 9.55 30.31
N GLY A 19 -19.93 9.99 31.30
CA GLY A 19 -19.30 11.32 31.27
C GLY A 19 -18.26 11.42 30.17
N LEU A 20 -17.36 10.45 30.08
CA LEU A 20 -16.33 10.40 29.03
C LEU A 20 -16.95 10.16 27.66
N THR A 21 -17.94 9.28 27.56
CA THR A 21 -18.70 9.03 26.32
C THR A 21 -19.35 10.32 25.79
N ALA A 22 -19.96 11.12 26.68
CA ALA A 22 -20.58 12.40 26.28
C ALA A 22 -19.54 13.40 25.74
N LEU A 23 -18.34 13.47 26.34
CA LEU A 23 -17.25 14.32 25.86
C LEU A 23 -16.80 13.93 24.45
N TYR A 24 -16.62 12.63 24.17
CA TYR A 24 -16.26 12.16 22.83
C TYR A 24 -17.38 12.42 21.83
N LEU A 25 -18.63 12.11 22.15
CA LEU A 25 -19.77 12.39 21.27
C LEU A 25 -19.83 13.88 20.91
N GLU A 26 -19.76 14.77 21.88
CA GLU A 26 -19.78 16.23 21.64
C GLU A 26 -18.75 16.64 20.60
N ARG A 27 -17.50 16.13 20.69
CA ARG A 27 -16.42 16.48 19.77
C ARG A 27 -16.67 16.01 18.34
N TYR A 28 -17.24 14.83 18.17
CA TYR A 28 -17.48 14.27 16.83
C TYR A 28 -18.80 14.74 16.20
N LEU A 29 -19.80 15.11 17.00
CA LEU A 29 -21.03 15.73 16.50
C LEU A 29 -20.77 17.16 15.98
N ASN A 30 -19.73 17.83 16.47
CA ASN A 30 -19.33 19.18 16.09
C ASN A 30 -19.04 19.33 14.58
N TYR A 31 -18.50 18.29 13.91
CA TYR A 31 -18.22 18.37 12.47
C TYR A 31 -19.19 17.56 11.58
N GLY A 32 -20.38 17.24 12.11
CA GLY A 32 -21.52 16.75 11.32
C GLY A 32 -21.72 15.24 11.33
N LEU A 33 -21.03 14.47 12.18
CA LEU A 33 -21.42 13.10 12.46
C LEU A 33 -22.70 13.07 13.30
N LYS A 34 -23.50 12.02 13.15
CA LYS A 34 -24.74 11.88 13.91
C LYS A 34 -24.52 10.90 15.07
N LYS A 35 -25.21 11.17 16.19
CA LYS A 35 -25.21 10.27 17.35
C LYS A 35 -25.60 8.84 16.94
N GLU A 36 -26.59 8.71 16.10
CA GLU A 36 -27.09 7.43 15.60
C GLU A 36 -26.01 6.66 14.83
N ASP A 37 -25.12 7.33 14.10
CA ASP A 37 -24.02 6.66 13.41
C ASP A 37 -22.96 6.14 14.37
N LEU A 38 -22.66 6.90 15.43
CA LEU A 38 -21.62 6.56 16.41
C LEU A 38 -22.07 5.51 17.43
N GLN A 39 -23.38 5.43 17.74
CA GLN A 39 -23.97 4.52 18.74
C GLN A 39 -24.77 3.35 18.15
N SER A 40 -24.85 3.23 16.82
CA SER A 40 -25.62 2.18 16.15
C SER A 40 -24.94 0.80 16.07
N GLY A 41 -23.69 0.72 16.52
CA GLY A 41 -22.86 -0.49 16.33
C GLY A 41 -22.31 -0.64 14.91
N LYS A 42 -22.29 0.45 14.12
CA LYS A 42 -21.54 0.53 12.86
C LYS A 42 -20.06 0.59 13.16
N PRO A 43 -19.19 -0.16 12.45
CA PRO A 43 -17.75 -0.07 12.66
C PRO A 43 -17.22 1.29 12.19
N ILE A 44 -16.30 1.84 12.98
CA ILE A 44 -15.56 3.06 12.64
C ILE A 44 -14.28 2.67 11.93
N ILE A 45 -14.16 3.12 10.68
CA ILE A 45 -13.05 2.77 9.80
C ILE A 45 -12.13 3.98 9.62
N GLY A 46 -10.89 3.81 10.07
CA GLY A 46 -9.82 4.76 9.80
C GLY A 46 -9.36 4.71 8.35
N ILE A 47 -9.08 5.87 7.75
CA ILE A 47 -8.38 5.98 6.47
C ILE A 47 -7.05 6.68 6.76
N ALA A 48 -5.97 5.90 6.77
CA ALA A 48 -4.61 6.42 6.94
C ALA A 48 -4.18 7.08 5.62
N GLN A 49 -4.42 8.39 5.50
CA GLN A 49 -4.26 9.17 4.28
C GLN A 49 -2.79 9.56 4.06
N SER A 50 -2.15 8.98 3.05
CA SER A 50 -0.77 9.27 2.66
C SER A 50 -0.63 10.34 1.56
N GLY A 51 -1.73 10.85 1.03
CA GLY A 51 -1.74 11.90 0.01
C GLY A 51 -1.26 13.24 0.56
N SER A 52 -0.25 13.81 -0.07
CA SER A 52 0.35 15.08 0.30
C SER A 52 1.04 15.72 -0.89
N ASP A 53 1.07 17.04 -0.97
CA ASP A 53 1.86 17.77 -1.97
C ASP A 53 3.36 17.56 -1.78
N LEU A 54 3.80 17.19 -0.56
CA LEU A 54 5.17 16.79 -0.26
C LEU A 54 5.48 15.34 -0.65
N SER A 55 4.47 14.56 -1.01
CA SER A 55 4.59 13.15 -1.44
C SER A 55 3.82 12.94 -2.74
N PRO A 56 4.31 13.48 -3.87
CA PRO A 56 3.57 13.49 -5.14
C PRO A 56 3.21 12.08 -5.65
N CYS A 57 3.98 11.04 -5.30
CA CYS A 57 3.64 9.65 -5.62
C CYS A 57 2.29 9.21 -5.04
N ASN A 58 1.84 9.82 -3.95
CA ASN A 58 0.61 9.49 -3.24
C ASN A 58 -0.46 10.59 -3.33
N ARG A 59 -0.14 11.75 -3.95
CA ARG A 59 -0.97 12.95 -3.92
C ARG A 59 -2.42 12.71 -4.33
N HIS A 60 -2.65 11.86 -5.33
CA HIS A 60 -3.98 11.55 -5.87
C HIS A 60 -4.91 10.84 -4.87
N PHE A 61 -4.41 10.33 -3.75
CA PHE A 61 -5.28 9.84 -2.67
C PHE A 61 -6.17 10.92 -2.06
N GLN A 62 -5.80 12.19 -2.18
CA GLN A 62 -6.68 13.30 -1.78
C GLN A 62 -8.02 13.25 -2.55
N SER A 63 -8.00 12.84 -3.82
CA SER A 63 -9.20 12.65 -4.63
C SER A 63 -9.87 11.30 -4.38
N LEU A 64 -9.09 10.22 -4.26
CA LEU A 64 -9.61 8.86 -4.03
C LEU A 64 -10.27 8.69 -2.65
N SER A 65 -9.89 9.51 -1.67
CA SER A 65 -10.45 9.46 -0.32
C SER A 65 -11.98 9.52 -0.29
N LYS A 66 -12.59 10.34 -1.16
CA LYS A 66 -14.06 10.42 -1.26
C LYS A 66 -14.65 9.07 -1.68
N ILE A 67 -14.06 8.43 -2.67
CA ILE A 67 -14.53 7.14 -3.21
C ILE A 67 -14.38 6.04 -2.16
N ILE A 68 -13.29 6.03 -1.40
CA ILE A 68 -13.06 5.12 -0.28
C ILE A 68 -14.16 5.30 0.78
N LYS A 69 -14.44 6.57 1.17
CA LYS A 69 -15.48 6.90 2.14
C LYS A 69 -16.86 6.44 1.68
N ASP A 70 -17.17 6.56 0.39
CA ASP A 70 -18.43 6.12 -0.17
C ASP A 70 -18.57 4.59 -0.10
N GLY A 71 -17.49 3.83 -0.39
CA GLY A 71 -17.46 2.37 -0.22
C GLY A 71 -17.67 1.93 1.24
N ILE A 72 -17.03 2.60 2.21
CA ILE A 72 -17.21 2.33 3.64
C ILE A 72 -18.67 2.56 4.06
N LYS A 73 -19.26 3.68 3.63
CA LYS A 73 -20.66 4.01 3.95
C LYS A 73 -21.65 3.02 3.33
N GLU A 74 -21.41 2.63 2.08
CA GLU A 74 -22.22 1.62 1.37
C GLU A 74 -22.28 0.30 2.14
N ALA A 75 -21.15 -0.12 2.73
CA ALA A 75 -21.06 -1.32 3.56
C ALA A 75 -21.55 -1.11 5.01
N GLY A 76 -22.04 0.07 5.35
CA GLY A 76 -22.57 0.38 6.68
C GLY A 76 -21.54 0.80 7.72
N GLY A 77 -20.32 1.15 7.34
CA GLY A 77 -19.30 1.70 8.23
C GLY A 77 -19.31 3.21 8.32
N VAL A 78 -18.59 3.76 9.30
CA VAL A 78 -18.37 5.21 9.50
C VAL A 78 -16.92 5.53 9.16
N PRO A 79 -16.62 6.28 8.08
CA PRO A 79 -15.26 6.60 7.68
C PRO A 79 -14.71 7.77 8.50
N MET A 80 -13.48 7.62 8.99
CA MET A 80 -12.69 8.67 9.64
C MET A 80 -11.31 8.75 9.01
N GLU A 81 -11.02 9.84 8.31
CA GLU A 81 -9.75 10.06 7.65
C GLU A 81 -8.78 10.82 8.55
N PHE A 82 -7.52 10.40 8.55
CA PHE A 82 -6.44 11.08 9.25
C PHE A 82 -5.15 11.08 8.42
N PRO A 83 -4.31 12.13 8.51
CA PRO A 83 -3.08 12.19 7.74
C PRO A 83 -2.02 11.24 8.29
N THR A 84 -1.18 10.72 7.41
CA THR A 84 0.05 10.01 7.78
C THR A 84 1.28 10.89 7.54
N HIS A 85 2.42 10.49 8.12
CA HIS A 85 3.68 11.18 7.87
C HIS A 85 4.04 11.15 6.38
N PRO A 86 4.29 12.30 5.72
CA PRO A 86 4.59 12.33 4.30
C PRO A 86 6.00 11.80 4.03
N ILE A 87 6.12 10.76 3.21
CA ILE A 87 7.39 10.18 2.78
C ILE A 87 7.51 10.27 1.27
N GLN A 88 8.61 10.84 0.81
CA GLN A 88 9.00 10.88 -0.58
C GLN A 88 10.43 10.37 -0.73
N GLU A 89 10.64 9.25 -1.44
CA GLU A 89 11.94 8.59 -1.53
C GLU A 89 13.04 9.50 -2.08
N THR A 90 12.75 10.21 -3.17
CA THR A 90 13.76 11.01 -3.87
C THR A 90 13.90 12.43 -3.34
N GLY A 91 12.89 12.97 -2.68
CA GLY A 91 12.85 14.37 -2.22
C GLY A 91 13.27 14.57 -0.77
N LYS A 92 13.18 13.52 0.06
CA LYS A 92 13.38 13.63 1.51
C LYS A 92 14.86 13.47 1.90
N ARG A 93 15.32 14.35 2.78
CA ARG A 93 16.65 14.32 3.38
C ARG A 93 16.53 14.26 4.90
N PRO A 94 17.44 13.60 5.63
CA PRO A 94 18.65 12.92 5.14
C PRO A 94 18.39 11.54 4.51
N THR A 95 17.31 10.81 4.87
CA THR A 95 17.03 9.47 4.33
C THR A 95 15.59 9.02 4.53
N ALA A 96 14.97 8.55 3.48
CA ALA A 96 13.62 7.97 3.52
C ALA A 96 13.55 6.65 4.32
N ALA A 97 14.65 5.93 4.49
CA ALA A 97 14.69 4.72 5.32
C ALA A 97 14.47 5.03 6.81
N LEU A 98 14.99 6.17 7.30
CA LEU A 98 14.67 6.65 8.63
C LEU A 98 13.22 7.10 8.75
N ASP A 99 12.71 7.80 7.73
CA ASP A 99 11.33 8.25 7.68
C ASP A 99 10.33 7.09 7.64
N ARG A 100 10.69 5.95 7.03
CA ARG A 100 9.88 4.72 7.13
C ARG A 100 9.58 4.37 8.60
N ASN A 101 10.60 4.41 9.45
CA ASN A 101 10.45 4.08 10.86
C ASN A 101 9.66 5.16 11.62
N LEU A 102 9.86 6.44 11.30
CA LEU A 102 9.07 7.53 11.89
C LEU A 102 7.59 7.44 11.48
N SER A 103 7.32 7.16 10.21
CA SER A 103 5.96 6.96 9.73
C SER A 103 5.29 5.74 10.38
N TYR A 104 6.02 4.63 10.52
CA TYR A 104 5.55 3.45 11.23
C TYR A 104 5.17 3.80 12.67
N LEU A 105 6.04 4.46 13.42
CA LEU A 105 5.82 4.82 14.83
C LEU A 105 4.62 5.76 14.97
N SER A 106 4.52 6.80 14.14
CA SER A 106 3.40 7.74 14.19
C SER A 106 2.06 7.06 13.87
N LEU A 107 2.06 6.11 12.93
CA LEU A 107 0.85 5.37 12.60
C LEU A 107 0.44 4.40 13.73
N VAL A 108 1.39 3.73 14.36
CA VAL A 108 1.14 2.89 15.54
C VAL A 108 0.52 3.70 16.69
N GLU A 109 1.05 4.89 16.95
CA GLU A 109 0.52 5.80 17.98
C GLU A 109 -0.95 6.15 17.72
N VAL A 110 -1.28 6.53 16.50
CA VAL A 110 -2.68 6.82 16.11
C VAL A 110 -3.57 5.59 16.26
N LEU A 111 -3.12 4.43 15.77
CA LEU A 111 -3.94 3.22 15.80
C LEU A 111 -4.15 2.63 17.22
N TYR A 112 -3.24 2.91 18.15
CA TYR A 112 -3.44 2.57 19.57
C TYR A 112 -4.27 3.63 20.30
N GLY A 113 -3.99 4.92 20.04
CA GLY A 113 -4.62 6.03 20.75
C GLY A 113 -6.09 6.25 20.39
N TYR A 114 -6.52 5.87 19.18
CA TYR A 114 -7.90 6.02 18.72
C TYR A 114 -8.57 4.66 18.55
N PRO A 115 -9.75 4.41 19.17
CA PRO A 115 -10.40 3.10 19.15
C PRO A 115 -11.18 2.86 17.84
N ILE A 116 -10.52 3.02 16.70
CA ILE A 116 -11.06 2.64 15.38
C ILE A 116 -11.11 1.10 15.26
N ASP A 117 -12.11 0.60 14.55
CA ASP A 117 -12.39 -0.83 14.45
C ASP A 117 -11.62 -1.52 13.32
N GLY A 118 -11.27 -0.77 12.28
CA GLY A 118 -10.46 -1.22 11.16
C GLY A 118 -9.81 -0.04 10.45
N VAL A 119 -8.82 -0.30 9.60
CA VAL A 119 -8.07 0.75 8.89
C VAL A 119 -7.77 0.40 7.45
N ILE A 120 -7.96 1.38 6.56
CA ILE A 120 -7.44 1.36 5.20
C ILE A 120 -6.12 2.12 5.20
N LEU A 121 -5.08 1.45 4.72
CA LEU A 121 -3.72 1.95 4.62
C LEU A 121 -3.45 2.38 3.18
N THR A 122 -3.52 3.67 2.89
CA THR A 122 -3.22 4.18 1.55
C THR A 122 -1.70 4.22 1.34
N THR A 123 -1.21 3.58 0.29
CA THR A 123 0.21 3.41 0.01
C THR A 123 0.54 3.67 -1.45
N GLY A 124 1.79 3.91 -1.76
CA GLY A 124 2.23 4.11 -3.14
C GLY A 124 3.74 4.21 -3.24
N CYS A 125 4.33 5.20 -2.57
CA CYS A 125 5.76 5.39 -2.59
C CYS A 125 6.49 4.26 -1.84
N ASP A 126 7.73 4.11 -2.16
CA ASP A 126 8.76 3.17 -1.75
C ASP A 126 8.71 2.77 -0.26
N LYS A 127 8.61 3.74 0.65
CA LYS A 127 8.63 3.49 2.11
C LYS A 127 7.25 3.50 2.77
N THR A 128 6.20 3.97 2.08
CA THR A 128 4.86 4.03 2.67
C THR A 128 4.27 2.64 2.87
N THR A 129 4.43 1.73 1.91
CA THR A 129 3.89 0.37 1.98
C THR A 129 4.51 -0.43 3.12
N PRO A 130 5.86 -0.53 3.26
CA PRO A 130 6.45 -1.26 4.38
C PRO A 130 6.14 -0.62 5.73
N ALA A 131 6.10 0.72 5.86
CA ALA A 131 5.73 1.39 7.09
C ALA A 131 4.30 1.04 7.52
N ALA A 132 3.35 1.06 6.58
CA ALA A 132 1.95 0.71 6.82
C ALA A 132 1.77 -0.76 7.22
N LEU A 133 2.45 -1.69 6.55
CA LEU A 133 2.42 -3.11 6.89
C LEU A 133 3.05 -3.41 8.26
N MET A 134 4.14 -2.72 8.63
CA MET A 134 4.74 -2.82 9.97
C MET A 134 3.76 -2.35 11.05
N ALA A 135 3.03 -1.24 10.80
CA ALA A 135 2.03 -0.73 11.74
C ALA A 135 0.83 -1.68 11.86
N ALA A 136 0.32 -2.20 10.75
CA ALA A 136 -0.74 -3.21 10.74
C ALA A 136 -0.34 -4.46 11.54
N ALA A 137 0.88 -4.96 11.34
CA ALA A 137 1.47 -6.08 12.06
C ALA A 137 1.54 -5.83 13.58
N THR A 138 1.94 -4.63 13.98
CA THR A 138 2.12 -4.25 15.38
C THR A 138 0.78 -4.13 16.12
N VAL A 139 -0.17 -3.39 15.53
CA VAL A 139 -1.45 -3.07 16.19
C VAL A 139 -2.46 -4.22 16.06
N ASN A 140 -2.38 -4.97 15.00
CA ASN A 140 -3.18 -6.17 14.73
C ASN A 140 -4.71 -5.95 14.79
N ILE A 141 -5.18 -4.83 14.30
CA ILE A 141 -6.61 -4.61 14.00
C ILE A 141 -6.89 -4.93 12.53
N PRO A 142 -8.15 -5.22 12.14
CA PRO A 142 -8.51 -5.38 10.73
C PRO A 142 -7.92 -4.26 9.87
N SER A 143 -7.10 -4.63 8.90
CA SER A 143 -6.32 -3.68 8.11
C SER A 143 -6.23 -4.14 6.65
N ILE A 144 -6.38 -3.22 5.71
CA ILE A 144 -6.23 -3.50 4.29
C ILE A 144 -5.40 -2.41 3.62
N VAL A 145 -4.50 -2.81 2.74
CA VAL A 145 -3.67 -1.90 1.94
C VAL A 145 -4.41 -1.53 0.66
N LEU A 146 -4.42 -0.24 0.35
CA LEU A 146 -4.84 0.28 -0.93
C LEU A 146 -3.64 0.96 -1.61
N SER A 147 -3.11 0.32 -2.67
CA SER A 147 -2.08 0.93 -3.52
C SER A 147 -2.65 2.09 -4.33
N GLY A 148 -1.88 3.18 -4.47
CA GLY A 148 -2.22 4.28 -5.37
C GLY A 148 -1.99 3.96 -6.85
N GLY A 149 -1.17 2.95 -7.13
CA GLY A 149 -0.83 2.52 -8.47
C GLY A 149 0.29 3.33 -9.13
N PRO A 150 0.92 2.74 -10.16
CA PRO A 150 1.98 3.39 -10.92
C PRO A 150 1.44 4.50 -11.84
N MET A 151 2.33 5.41 -12.23
CA MET A 151 2.09 6.31 -13.37
C MET A 151 1.87 5.50 -14.65
N LEU A 152 1.32 6.16 -15.67
CA LEU A 152 1.29 5.65 -17.05
C LEU A 152 2.71 5.46 -17.60
N ASP A 153 2.84 4.72 -18.67
CA ASP A 153 4.11 4.55 -19.38
C ASP A 153 4.57 5.88 -19.97
N GLY A 154 5.77 6.33 -19.60
CA GLY A 154 6.42 7.49 -20.19
C GLY A 154 7.04 7.15 -21.55
N THR A 155 7.19 8.16 -22.41
CA THR A 155 7.86 8.02 -23.70
C THR A 155 8.72 9.24 -24.03
N TYR A 156 9.92 9.01 -24.54
CA TYR A 156 10.81 10.05 -25.03
C TYR A 156 11.37 9.66 -26.39
N LYS A 157 11.19 10.51 -27.40
CA LYS A 157 11.63 10.27 -28.81
C LYS A 157 11.28 8.84 -29.30
N GLY A 158 10.04 8.37 -29.00
CA GLY A 158 9.53 7.06 -29.43
C GLY A 158 10.00 5.86 -28.61
N LYS A 159 10.82 6.06 -27.57
CA LYS A 159 11.28 5.02 -26.67
C LYS A 159 10.57 5.13 -25.31
N LYS A 160 10.42 4.01 -24.59
CA LYS A 160 9.88 4.01 -23.23
C LYS A 160 10.80 4.79 -22.28
N ALA A 161 10.21 5.68 -21.50
CA ALA A 161 10.89 6.50 -20.51
C ALA A 161 10.38 6.10 -19.11
N GLY A 162 11.09 5.18 -18.47
CA GLY A 162 10.74 4.73 -17.13
C GLY A 162 11.27 5.65 -16.04
N SER A 163 10.47 5.87 -15.01
CA SER A 163 10.83 6.68 -13.84
C SER A 163 12.12 6.15 -13.18
N GLY A 164 13.11 7.02 -13.04
CA GLY A 164 14.44 6.66 -12.57
C GLY A 164 15.37 6.15 -13.67
N THR A 165 14.95 5.21 -14.51
CA THR A 165 15.82 4.63 -15.56
C THR A 165 16.24 5.62 -16.60
N ILE A 166 15.32 6.44 -17.11
CA ILE A 166 15.64 7.50 -18.07
C ILE A 166 16.61 8.56 -17.48
N ILE A 167 16.50 8.85 -16.18
CA ILE A 167 17.39 9.80 -15.52
C ILE A 167 18.82 9.26 -15.45
N TRP A 168 19.02 7.97 -15.25
CA TRP A 168 20.34 7.34 -15.29
C TRP A 168 20.92 7.36 -16.71
N GLU A 169 20.10 7.17 -17.72
CA GLU A 169 20.51 7.31 -19.14
C GLU A 169 20.90 8.77 -19.43
N ALA A 170 20.05 9.73 -19.09
CA ALA A 170 20.31 11.15 -19.26
C ALA A 170 21.61 11.62 -18.58
N ARG A 171 21.89 11.14 -17.36
CA ARG A 171 23.15 11.41 -16.65
C ARG A 171 24.36 10.93 -17.43
N LYS A 172 24.29 9.73 -18.04
CA LYS A 172 25.39 9.18 -18.84
C LYS A 172 25.63 10.03 -20.11
N LEU A 173 24.54 10.41 -20.79
CA LEU A 173 24.62 11.23 -22.00
C LEU A 173 25.13 12.64 -21.67
N HIS A 174 24.63 13.26 -20.63
CA HIS A 174 25.07 14.59 -20.19
C HIS A 174 26.55 14.61 -19.77
N ALA A 175 27.00 13.59 -19.03
CA ALA A 175 28.41 13.46 -18.63
C ALA A 175 29.36 13.28 -19.81
N LYS A 176 28.89 12.79 -20.95
CA LYS A 176 29.63 12.70 -22.23
C LYS A 176 29.54 13.95 -23.09
N GLY A 177 28.72 14.95 -22.71
CA GLY A 177 28.42 16.11 -23.52
C GLY A 177 27.55 15.85 -24.76
N GLU A 178 26.84 14.69 -24.77
CA GLU A 178 25.95 14.30 -25.87
C GLU A 178 24.57 14.99 -25.80
N ILE A 179 24.15 15.43 -24.61
CA ILE A 179 22.95 16.25 -24.36
C ILE A 179 23.27 17.42 -23.44
N ASP A 180 22.56 18.52 -23.60
CA ASP A 180 22.62 19.66 -22.70
C ASP A 180 21.69 19.52 -21.48
N TYR A 181 21.62 20.60 -20.68
CA TYR A 181 20.78 20.62 -19.47
C TYR A 181 19.29 20.59 -19.83
N ASP A 182 18.86 21.29 -20.87
CA ASP A 182 17.45 21.37 -21.22
C ASP A 182 16.94 20.02 -21.75
N GLU A 183 17.71 19.34 -22.60
CA GLU A 183 17.38 17.99 -23.06
C GLU A 183 17.37 16.98 -21.90
N PHE A 184 18.27 17.12 -20.92
CA PHE A 184 18.24 16.30 -19.74
C PHE A 184 16.91 16.47 -18.96
N MET A 185 16.45 17.73 -18.79
CA MET A 185 15.18 18.00 -18.11
C MET A 185 13.97 17.48 -18.89
N ASP A 186 13.99 17.58 -20.20
CA ASP A 186 12.95 17.02 -21.08
C ASP A 186 12.87 15.48 -20.95
N MET A 187 14.01 14.81 -20.95
CA MET A 187 14.07 13.36 -20.68
C MET A 187 13.49 13.00 -19.31
N ALA A 188 13.84 13.74 -18.28
CA ALA A 188 13.30 13.53 -16.94
C ALA A 188 11.79 13.75 -16.89
N ALA A 189 11.28 14.83 -17.46
CA ALA A 189 9.86 15.17 -17.52
C ALA A 189 9.03 14.09 -18.25
N ALA A 190 9.57 13.55 -19.34
CA ALA A 190 8.93 12.49 -20.12
C ALA A 190 8.66 11.18 -19.34
N SER A 191 9.35 10.97 -18.21
CA SER A 191 9.16 9.79 -17.34
C SER A 191 8.01 9.94 -16.34
N ALA A 192 7.39 11.11 -16.26
CA ALA A 192 6.33 11.41 -15.28
C ALA A 192 5.03 11.89 -15.96
N PRO A 193 4.38 11.06 -16.79
CA PRO A 193 3.24 11.47 -17.62
C PRO A 193 1.92 11.61 -16.87
N SER A 194 1.82 11.14 -15.63
CA SER A 194 0.58 11.14 -14.86
C SER A 194 0.83 11.14 -13.35
N VAL A 195 -0.26 11.20 -12.56
CA VAL A 195 -0.23 10.87 -11.13
C VAL A 195 0.14 9.40 -10.92
N GLY A 196 0.61 9.04 -9.73
CA GLY A 196 1.00 7.68 -9.36
C GLY A 196 2.44 7.59 -8.85
N HIS A 197 2.83 6.42 -8.38
CA HIS A 197 4.22 6.13 -8.04
C HIS A 197 5.04 5.75 -9.28
N CYS A 198 6.34 5.47 -9.12
CA CYS A 198 7.21 5.09 -10.22
C CYS A 198 6.60 3.98 -11.10
N ASN A 199 6.69 4.13 -12.43
CA ASN A 199 6.15 3.20 -13.42
C ASN A 199 7.14 2.09 -13.83
N THR A 200 8.20 1.89 -13.05
CA THR A 200 9.15 0.78 -13.16
C THR A 200 8.92 -0.24 -12.05
N MET A 201 9.50 -1.44 -12.15
CA MET A 201 9.55 -2.45 -11.08
C MET A 201 10.59 -2.06 -10.00
N GLY A 202 10.54 -0.80 -9.56
CA GLY A 202 11.28 -0.32 -8.41
C GLY A 202 10.61 -0.74 -7.09
N THR A 203 11.10 -0.21 -5.96
CA THR A 203 10.61 -0.62 -4.63
C THR A 203 9.13 -0.30 -4.42
N ALA A 204 8.61 0.79 -4.99
CA ALA A 204 7.19 1.14 -4.89
C ALA A 204 6.29 0.04 -5.48
N SER A 205 6.48 -0.29 -6.77
CA SER A 205 5.73 -1.37 -7.44
C SER A 205 5.95 -2.73 -6.77
N SER A 206 7.20 -3.03 -6.39
CA SER A 206 7.55 -4.29 -5.72
C SER A 206 6.84 -4.46 -4.38
N MET A 207 6.87 -3.44 -3.51
CA MET A 207 6.24 -3.54 -2.19
C MET A 207 4.72 -3.56 -2.24
N ASN A 208 4.10 -2.84 -3.20
CA ASN A 208 2.66 -2.95 -3.42
C ASN A 208 2.27 -4.34 -3.95
N SER A 209 3.07 -4.93 -4.84
CA SER A 209 2.90 -6.31 -5.31
C SER A 209 3.08 -7.35 -4.18
N ILE A 210 4.04 -7.12 -3.29
CA ILE A 210 4.24 -7.95 -2.09
C ILE A 210 3.05 -7.84 -1.13
N ALA A 211 2.48 -6.65 -0.93
CA ALA A 211 1.28 -6.49 -0.11
C ALA A 211 0.09 -7.30 -0.65
N GLU A 212 -0.06 -7.36 -1.98
CA GLU A 212 -1.07 -8.22 -2.63
C GLU A 212 -0.75 -9.71 -2.43
N ALA A 213 0.50 -10.12 -2.63
CA ALA A 213 0.94 -11.51 -2.45
C ALA A 213 0.83 -12.00 -0.99
N LEU A 214 0.97 -11.09 -0.02
CA LEU A 214 0.72 -11.36 1.41
C LEU A 214 -0.77 -11.50 1.75
N GLY A 215 -1.69 -11.14 0.84
CA GLY A 215 -3.13 -11.10 1.12
C GLY A 215 -3.61 -9.81 1.80
N MET A 216 -2.76 -8.79 1.92
CA MET A 216 -3.08 -7.54 2.60
C MET A 216 -3.78 -6.49 1.72
N SER A 217 -4.00 -6.78 0.44
CA SER A 217 -4.79 -5.93 -0.48
C SER A 217 -5.74 -6.78 -1.30
N LEU A 218 -6.71 -6.14 -1.95
CA LEU A 218 -7.58 -6.82 -2.91
C LEU A 218 -6.78 -7.30 -4.11
N THR A 219 -7.14 -8.49 -4.60
CA THR A 219 -6.49 -9.13 -5.76
C THR A 219 -6.57 -8.23 -7.00
N GLY A 220 -5.43 -8.06 -7.67
CA GLY A 220 -5.28 -7.22 -8.86
C GLY A 220 -5.11 -5.72 -8.55
N GLY A 221 -5.15 -5.34 -7.26
CA GLY A 221 -5.11 -3.94 -6.85
C GLY A 221 -3.73 -3.28 -6.87
N ALA A 222 -2.63 -4.05 -6.81
CA ALA A 222 -1.30 -3.50 -6.61
C ALA A 222 -0.84 -2.56 -7.73
N ILE A 223 -1.04 -2.96 -8.99
CA ILE A 223 -0.44 -2.30 -10.15
C ILE A 223 -1.43 -1.72 -11.17
N ILE A 224 -2.70 -1.56 -10.83
CA ILE A 224 -3.62 -0.77 -11.66
C ILE A 224 -3.02 0.63 -11.80
N PRO A 225 -2.83 1.18 -13.02
CA PRO A 225 -2.32 2.54 -13.16
C PRO A 225 -3.19 3.58 -12.44
N ALA A 226 -2.55 4.56 -11.83
CA ALA A 226 -3.22 5.53 -10.97
C ALA A 226 -4.39 6.28 -11.65
N PRO A 227 -4.30 6.72 -12.93
CA PRO A 227 -5.39 7.44 -13.59
C PRO A 227 -6.47 6.54 -14.21
N TYR A 228 -6.38 5.21 -14.08
CA TYR A 228 -7.36 4.29 -14.65
C TYR A 228 -8.64 4.25 -13.83
N LYS A 229 -9.79 4.04 -14.50
CA LYS A 229 -11.09 3.92 -13.83
C LYS A 229 -11.14 2.73 -12.85
N GLU A 230 -10.41 1.69 -13.16
CA GLU A 230 -10.25 0.51 -12.30
C GLU A 230 -9.65 0.86 -10.94
N ARG A 231 -8.83 1.93 -10.86
CA ARG A 231 -8.27 2.44 -9.59
C ARG A 231 -9.37 3.02 -8.70
N GLU A 232 -10.33 3.73 -9.26
CA GLU A 232 -11.50 4.20 -8.52
C GLU A 232 -12.36 3.03 -8.04
N ASN A 233 -12.60 2.06 -8.91
CA ASN A 233 -13.42 0.88 -8.60
C ASN A 233 -12.78 0.08 -7.44
N ILE A 234 -11.49 -0.23 -7.50
CA ILE A 234 -10.82 -0.98 -6.43
C ILE A 234 -10.77 -0.18 -5.11
N SER A 235 -10.72 1.17 -5.19
CA SER A 235 -10.77 2.03 -4.01
C SER A 235 -12.13 1.94 -3.31
N PHE A 236 -13.22 1.94 -4.07
CA PHE A 236 -14.58 1.74 -3.55
C PHE A 236 -14.74 0.35 -2.92
N GLU A 237 -14.32 -0.70 -3.63
CA GLU A 237 -14.41 -2.08 -3.13
C GLU A 237 -13.51 -2.32 -1.90
N THR A 238 -12.36 -1.65 -1.81
CA THR A 238 -11.51 -1.68 -0.60
C THR A 238 -12.24 -1.05 0.59
N GLY A 239 -12.98 0.04 0.33
CA GLY A 239 -13.84 0.68 1.33
C GLY A 239 -14.93 -0.24 1.87
N LYS A 240 -15.53 -1.06 1.00
CA LYS A 240 -16.52 -2.08 1.43
C LYS A 240 -15.84 -3.22 2.18
N ARG A 241 -14.77 -3.77 1.63
CA ARG A 241 -14.09 -4.96 2.16
C ARG A 241 -13.60 -4.79 3.60
N ILE A 242 -13.09 -3.62 3.98
CA ILE A 242 -12.62 -3.41 5.35
C ILE A 242 -13.75 -3.52 6.38
N VAL A 243 -14.97 -3.12 6.04
CA VAL A 243 -16.14 -3.27 6.91
C VAL A 243 -16.44 -4.75 7.16
N ASP A 244 -16.41 -5.57 6.10
CA ASP A 244 -16.58 -7.02 6.22
C ASP A 244 -15.45 -7.63 7.08
N MET A 245 -14.20 -7.21 6.87
CA MET A 245 -13.04 -7.68 7.65
C MET A 245 -13.19 -7.40 9.16
N VAL A 246 -13.80 -6.27 9.53
CA VAL A 246 -14.11 -5.98 10.95
C VAL A 246 -15.14 -6.99 11.48
N HIS A 247 -16.20 -7.27 10.74
CA HIS A 247 -17.21 -8.24 11.14
C HIS A 247 -16.69 -9.68 11.20
N GLU A 248 -15.75 -10.03 10.33
CA GLU A 248 -15.05 -11.32 10.29
C GLU A 248 -13.95 -11.44 11.37
N ASP A 249 -13.59 -10.33 12.03
CA ASP A 249 -12.39 -10.24 12.89
C ASP A 249 -11.12 -10.66 12.12
N LEU A 250 -11.04 -10.30 10.83
CA LEU A 250 -9.92 -10.65 9.97
C LEU A 250 -8.77 -9.65 10.16
N THR A 251 -7.84 -10.04 11.03
CA THR A 251 -6.70 -9.21 11.42
C THR A 251 -5.42 -9.60 10.66
N PRO A 252 -4.39 -8.72 10.63
CA PRO A 252 -3.10 -9.01 10.01
C PRO A 252 -2.46 -10.33 10.44
N SER A 253 -2.59 -10.73 11.71
CA SER A 253 -2.04 -12.01 12.20
C SER A 253 -2.72 -13.24 11.62
N LYS A 254 -3.93 -13.12 11.11
CA LYS A 254 -4.66 -14.20 10.42
C LYS A 254 -4.32 -14.27 8.93
N ILE A 255 -3.82 -13.16 8.35
CA ILE A 255 -3.48 -13.03 6.93
C ILE A 255 -1.99 -13.26 6.70
N MET A 256 -1.15 -12.49 7.39
CA MET A 256 0.31 -12.51 7.23
C MET A 256 0.95 -13.67 8.00
N THR A 257 0.60 -14.90 7.64
CA THR A 257 1.19 -16.12 8.19
C THR A 257 2.58 -16.36 7.62
N LYS A 258 3.36 -17.28 8.23
CA LYS A 258 4.67 -17.66 7.67
C LYS A 258 4.58 -18.09 6.19
N LYS A 259 3.54 -18.86 5.83
CA LYS A 259 3.29 -19.27 4.45
C LYS A 259 2.96 -18.10 3.51
N ALA A 260 2.27 -17.07 4.02
CA ALA A 260 2.03 -15.85 3.24
C ALA A 260 3.34 -15.10 2.95
N PHE A 261 4.28 -15.05 3.90
CA PHE A 261 5.62 -14.50 3.67
C PHE A 261 6.42 -15.32 2.67
N GLU A 262 6.32 -16.66 2.71
CA GLU A 262 6.95 -17.52 1.70
C GLU A 262 6.35 -17.27 0.31
N ASN A 263 5.03 -17.15 0.18
CA ASN A 263 4.36 -16.76 -1.07
C ASN A 263 4.85 -15.40 -1.57
N ALA A 264 5.05 -14.44 -0.67
CA ALA A 264 5.57 -13.12 -1.02
C ALA A 264 6.98 -13.19 -1.62
N ILE A 265 7.86 -14.07 -1.12
CA ILE A 265 9.19 -14.31 -1.73
C ILE A 265 9.04 -14.89 -3.13
N TYR A 266 8.19 -15.90 -3.31
CA TYR A 266 8.01 -16.53 -4.63
C TYR A 266 7.53 -15.51 -5.66
N VAL A 267 6.54 -14.70 -5.31
CA VAL A 267 6.03 -13.63 -6.20
C VAL A 267 7.11 -12.58 -6.44
N ALA A 268 7.80 -12.12 -5.40
CA ALA A 268 8.86 -11.11 -5.50
C ALA A 268 9.99 -11.59 -6.45
N SER A 269 10.40 -12.85 -6.36
CA SER A 269 11.41 -13.44 -7.23
C SER A 269 10.92 -13.54 -8.67
N ALA A 270 9.67 -13.98 -8.88
CA ALA A 270 9.07 -14.11 -10.21
C ALA A 270 8.90 -12.77 -10.94
N ILE A 271 8.69 -11.68 -10.21
CA ILE A 271 8.54 -10.34 -10.80
C ILE A 271 9.86 -9.56 -10.91
N GLY A 272 10.98 -10.09 -10.41
CA GLY A 272 12.25 -9.36 -10.35
C GLY A 272 12.16 -8.13 -9.42
N ALA A 273 11.61 -8.31 -8.22
CA ALA A 273 11.39 -7.25 -7.27
C ALA A 273 12.68 -6.56 -6.81
N SER A 274 12.54 -5.33 -6.34
CA SER A 274 13.64 -4.52 -5.82
C SER A 274 14.41 -5.21 -4.69
N SER A 275 15.74 -5.06 -4.67
CA SER A 275 16.61 -5.51 -3.59
C SER A 275 16.33 -4.85 -2.22
N ASN A 276 15.47 -3.84 -2.16
CA ASN A 276 14.97 -3.28 -0.90
C ASN A 276 13.88 -4.15 -0.25
N CYS A 277 13.28 -5.09 -0.99
CA CYS A 277 12.20 -5.94 -0.46
C CYS A 277 12.65 -6.86 0.69
N PRO A 278 13.81 -7.53 0.64
CA PRO A 278 14.28 -8.38 1.74
C PRO A 278 14.31 -7.67 3.11
N PRO A 279 14.99 -6.53 3.30
CA PRO A 279 14.98 -5.84 4.59
C PRO A 279 13.59 -5.33 5.01
N HIS A 280 12.72 -4.96 4.06
CA HIS A 280 11.37 -4.54 4.39
C HIS A 280 10.50 -5.71 4.84
N LEU A 281 10.53 -6.82 4.12
CA LEU A 281 9.74 -8.01 4.46
C LEU A 281 10.21 -8.64 5.77
N THR A 282 11.53 -8.67 6.01
CA THR A 282 12.11 -9.09 7.29
C THR A 282 11.62 -8.21 8.46
N ALA A 283 11.58 -6.88 8.28
CA ALA A 283 11.08 -5.99 9.31
C ALA A 283 9.60 -6.25 9.62
N ILE A 284 8.75 -6.41 8.59
CA ILE A 284 7.33 -6.71 8.77
C ILE A 284 7.15 -8.05 9.52
N ALA A 285 7.88 -9.09 9.12
CA ALA A 285 7.83 -10.41 9.76
C ALA A 285 8.20 -10.36 11.24
N LYS A 286 9.22 -9.56 11.60
CA LYS A 286 9.62 -9.35 13.01
C LYS A 286 8.50 -8.74 13.85
N HIS A 287 7.72 -7.80 13.30
CA HIS A 287 6.56 -7.24 13.98
C HIS A 287 5.42 -8.25 14.18
N MET A 288 5.41 -9.32 13.39
CA MET A 288 4.50 -10.47 13.55
C MET A 288 5.06 -11.54 14.49
N GLY A 289 6.28 -11.40 14.99
CA GLY A 289 6.97 -12.44 15.74
C GLY A 289 7.37 -13.66 14.91
N ILE A 290 7.45 -13.51 13.58
CA ILE A 290 7.81 -14.57 12.64
C ILE A 290 9.33 -14.54 12.44
N ASP A 291 9.99 -15.68 12.67
CA ASP A 291 11.39 -15.86 12.34
C ASP A 291 11.55 -15.99 10.82
N PHE A 292 12.06 -14.89 10.22
CA PHE A 292 12.13 -14.72 8.78
C PHE A 292 13.25 -13.72 8.44
N GLY A 293 14.27 -14.19 7.74
CA GLY A 293 15.47 -13.42 7.43
C GLY A 293 15.87 -13.50 5.96
N ILE A 294 17.05 -12.97 5.65
CA ILE A 294 17.61 -12.94 4.29
C ILE A 294 17.85 -14.34 3.72
N GLU A 295 18.20 -15.30 4.56
CA GLU A 295 18.41 -16.70 4.21
C GLU A 295 17.16 -17.36 3.61
N ASN A 296 15.97 -16.89 3.97
CA ASN A 296 14.73 -17.36 3.38
C ASN A 296 14.62 -16.97 1.89
N TRP A 297 15.18 -15.82 1.50
CA TRP A 297 15.20 -15.39 0.10
C TRP A 297 16.06 -16.28 -0.77
N GLU A 298 17.26 -16.64 -0.29
CA GLU A 298 18.12 -17.56 -1.00
C GLU A 298 17.46 -18.94 -1.15
N LYS A 299 16.97 -19.49 -0.03
CA LYS A 299 16.38 -20.83 0.01
C LYS A 299 15.11 -20.97 -0.84
N LEU A 300 14.23 -19.96 -0.85
CA LEU A 300 12.90 -20.04 -1.47
C LEU A 300 12.85 -19.39 -2.84
N GLY A 301 13.60 -18.29 -3.03
CA GLY A 301 13.55 -17.48 -4.23
C GLY A 301 14.49 -17.88 -5.34
N HIS A 302 15.59 -18.62 -5.04
CA HIS A 302 16.65 -18.93 -5.98
C HIS A 302 16.15 -19.68 -7.24
N ASP A 303 15.29 -20.67 -7.05
CA ASP A 303 14.78 -21.53 -8.13
C ASP A 303 13.48 -20.99 -8.79
N ILE A 304 13.09 -19.78 -8.47
CA ILE A 304 11.93 -19.15 -9.09
C ILE A 304 12.37 -18.41 -10.36
N PRO A 305 11.82 -18.78 -11.53
CA PRO A 305 12.17 -18.10 -12.78
C PRO A 305 11.63 -16.66 -12.79
N LEU A 306 12.39 -15.76 -13.40
CA LEU A 306 11.93 -14.41 -13.69
C LEU A 306 10.85 -14.46 -14.79
N LEU A 307 9.62 -14.03 -14.46
CA LEU A 307 8.48 -14.06 -15.37
C LEU A 307 8.16 -12.69 -15.97
N VAL A 308 8.70 -11.61 -15.40
CA VAL A 308 8.34 -10.22 -15.75
C VAL A 308 9.53 -9.47 -16.33
N ASN A 309 9.42 -9.02 -17.59
CA ASN A 309 10.45 -8.26 -18.29
C ASN A 309 10.20 -6.74 -18.15
N CYS A 310 10.33 -6.21 -16.93
CA CYS A 310 10.11 -4.78 -16.65
C CYS A 310 11.39 -4.05 -16.24
N GLN A 311 11.46 -2.75 -16.59
CA GLN A 311 12.54 -1.89 -16.14
C GLN A 311 12.58 -1.82 -14.60
N PRO A 312 13.77 -1.71 -13.97
CA PRO A 312 15.06 -1.38 -14.56
C PRO A 312 15.81 -2.57 -15.18
N ALA A 313 15.45 -3.81 -14.88
CA ALA A 313 16.16 -5.01 -15.35
C ALA A 313 15.69 -5.49 -16.75
N GLY A 314 14.51 -5.05 -17.18
CA GLY A 314 13.91 -5.41 -18.45
C GLY A 314 13.55 -4.22 -19.32
N GLU A 315 12.57 -4.39 -20.22
CA GLU A 315 12.23 -3.45 -21.27
C GLU A 315 10.91 -2.71 -21.07
N HIS A 316 9.94 -3.35 -20.40
CA HIS A 316 8.57 -2.84 -20.28
C HIS A 316 8.39 -2.01 -19.01
N LEU A 317 7.24 -1.30 -18.94
CA LEU A 317 6.81 -0.53 -17.79
C LEU A 317 5.54 -1.12 -17.18
N MET A 318 5.10 -0.55 -16.06
CA MET A 318 4.02 -1.12 -15.24
C MET A 318 2.65 -1.15 -15.92
N GLU A 319 2.35 -0.21 -16.81
CA GLU A 319 1.09 -0.24 -17.58
C GLU A 319 1.03 -1.48 -18.49
N GLY A 320 2.15 -1.82 -19.12
CA GLY A 320 2.28 -3.06 -19.91
C GLY A 320 2.09 -4.31 -19.03
N PHE A 321 2.67 -4.33 -17.84
CA PHE A 321 2.51 -5.44 -16.90
C PHE A 321 1.06 -5.57 -16.43
N PHE A 322 0.39 -4.45 -16.12
CA PHE A 322 -1.04 -4.46 -15.79
C PHE A 322 -1.89 -5.06 -16.92
N LYS A 323 -1.67 -4.60 -18.18
CA LYS A 323 -2.39 -5.11 -19.36
C LYS A 323 -2.14 -6.61 -19.62
N ALA A 324 -0.99 -7.13 -19.21
CA ALA A 324 -0.67 -8.56 -19.26
C ALA A 324 -1.34 -9.38 -18.13
N GLY A 325 -2.09 -8.74 -17.22
CA GLY A 325 -2.82 -9.39 -16.13
C GLY A 325 -2.18 -9.26 -14.74
N GLY A 326 -1.03 -8.66 -14.63
CA GLY A 326 -0.40 -8.26 -13.35
C GLY A 326 -0.13 -9.39 -12.38
N ILE A 327 -0.19 -9.09 -11.09
CA ILE A 327 0.10 -10.04 -10.01
C ILE A 327 -0.81 -11.28 -10.02
N PRO A 328 -2.12 -11.17 -10.29
CA PRO A 328 -2.99 -12.35 -10.36
C PRO A 328 -2.50 -13.43 -11.35
N VAL A 329 -2.01 -13.02 -12.52
CA VAL A 329 -1.49 -13.97 -13.53
C VAL A 329 -0.18 -14.60 -13.05
N ILE A 330 0.70 -13.84 -12.42
CA ILE A 330 1.94 -14.36 -11.81
C ILE A 330 1.60 -15.40 -10.73
N MET A 331 0.68 -15.08 -9.83
CA MET A 331 0.25 -16.02 -8.78
C MET A 331 -0.40 -17.25 -9.37
N GLN A 332 -1.22 -17.11 -10.41
CA GLN A 332 -1.84 -18.25 -11.09
C GLN A 332 -0.77 -19.16 -11.71
N GLU A 333 0.25 -18.60 -12.35
CA GLU A 333 1.33 -19.37 -12.95
C GLU A 333 2.16 -20.12 -11.89
N LEU A 334 2.50 -19.45 -10.80
CA LEU A 334 3.18 -20.08 -9.66
C LEU A 334 2.32 -21.18 -9.02
N LEU A 335 1.00 -20.99 -8.92
CA LEU A 335 0.08 -22.01 -8.41
C LEU A 335 0.01 -23.26 -9.31
N LYS A 336 -0.03 -23.09 -10.63
CA LYS A 336 -0.01 -24.20 -11.61
C LYS A 336 1.24 -25.06 -11.45
N ASN A 337 2.35 -24.41 -11.09
CA ASN A 337 3.66 -25.07 -10.90
C ASN A 337 3.92 -25.49 -9.43
N ASN A 338 2.89 -25.49 -8.57
CA ASN A 338 2.98 -25.86 -7.15
C ASN A 338 4.02 -25.04 -6.36
N LYS A 339 4.21 -23.77 -6.73
CA LYS A 339 5.17 -22.85 -6.09
C LYS A 339 4.50 -21.87 -5.12
N LEU A 340 3.19 -22.01 -4.83
CA LEU A 340 2.50 -21.21 -3.82
C LEU A 340 1.76 -22.10 -2.83
N HIS A 341 1.73 -21.67 -1.60
CA HIS A 341 0.86 -22.24 -0.56
C HIS A 341 -0.59 -21.81 -0.82
N LYS A 342 -1.51 -22.77 -0.81
CA LYS A 342 -2.95 -22.53 -1.04
C LYS A 342 -3.73 -22.21 0.24
N ASN A 343 -3.14 -22.55 1.40
CA ASN A 343 -3.78 -22.46 2.72
C ASN A 343 -3.14 -21.31 3.51
N VAL A 344 -3.33 -20.11 3.07
CA VAL A 344 -2.82 -18.87 3.70
C VAL A 344 -3.94 -17.89 3.92
#